data_78613f222bf68f9d366760d0161d4dbc
#
_entry.id   78613f222bf68f9d366760d0161d4dbc
#
_cell.length_a   1.000
_cell.length_b   1.000
_cell.length_c   1.000
_cell.angle_alpha   90.00
_cell.angle_beta   90.00
_cell.angle_gamma   90.00
#
_symmetry.space_group_name_H-M   'P 1'
#
loop_
_entity.id
_entity.type
_entity.pdbx_description
1 polymer ?
#
loop_
_entity_poly.entity_id
_entity_poly.type
_entity_poly.pdbx_seq_one_letter_code
_entity_poly.pdbx_strand_id
1 'polypeptide(L)'
;MEYKYQFTAHAEKDLDNILSYLEHNLTSYTAVRNFLEELRLTMENICLFPNSYKLIQNKYINNIAIRKALIMQYILYYSIDSINKKIIIIRFSHSEQDADKFFKTMNINQ
;
A
#
# COMPACT_ATOMS: atom_id res chain seq x y z
N MET A 1 16.22 -6.07 -13.90
CA MET A 1 16.39 -6.65 -12.57
C MET A 1 15.23 -6.25 -11.69
N GLU A 2 14.56 -7.22 -11.07
CA GLU A 2 13.36 -6.89 -10.30
C GLU A 2 13.68 -6.52 -8.86
N TYR A 3 12.83 -5.66 -8.31
CA TYR A 3 12.89 -5.30 -6.89
C TYR A 3 12.20 -6.38 -6.08
N LYS A 4 12.54 -6.44 -4.79
CA LYS A 4 11.82 -7.28 -3.83
C LYS A 4 11.01 -6.37 -2.92
N TYR A 5 9.89 -6.86 -2.41
CA TYR A 5 9.07 -6.04 -1.54
C TYR A 5 9.23 -6.45 -0.09
N GLN A 6 8.92 -5.49 0.77
CA GLN A 6 9.00 -5.65 2.22
C GLN A 6 7.89 -4.82 2.84
N PHE A 7 7.20 -5.39 3.84
CA PHE A 7 6.12 -4.68 4.53
C PHE A 7 6.66 -4.07 5.81
N THR A 8 6.20 -2.85 6.13
CA THR A 8 6.40 -2.30 7.48
C THR A 8 5.44 -3.01 8.44
N ALA A 9 5.70 -2.88 9.74
CA ALA A 9 4.81 -3.45 10.74
C ALA A 9 3.41 -2.82 10.65
N HIS A 10 3.34 -1.52 10.36
CA HIS A 10 2.05 -0.84 10.18
C HIS A 10 1.29 -1.37 8.97
N ALA A 11 2.00 -1.63 7.88
CA ALA A 11 1.36 -2.17 6.68
C ALA A 11 0.83 -3.58 6.91
N GLU A 12 1.58 -4.39 7.65
CA GLU A 12 1.11 -5.74 8.01
C GLU A 12 -0.18 -5.67 8.82
N LYS A 13 -0.23 -4.75 9.77
CA LYS A 13 -1.42 -4.58 10.60
C LYS A 13 -2.60 -4.09 9.76
N ASP A 14 -2.35 -3.13 8.87
CA ASP A 14 -3.39 -2.66 7.97
C ASP A 14 -3.95 -3.81 7.13
N LEU A 15 -3.07 -4.64 6.60
CA LEU A 15 -3.50 -5.77 5.77
C LEU A 15 -4.32 -6.77 6.57
N ASP A 16 -3.90 -7.09 7.80
CA ASP A 16 -4.68 -7.97 8.67
C ASP A 16 -6.08 -7.42 8.90
N ASN A 17 -6.19 -6.11 9.14
CA ASN A 17 -7.48 -5.46 9.36
C ASN A 17 -8.35 -5.52 8.10
N ILE A 18 -7.76 -5.32 6.92
CA ILE A 18 -8.50 -5.41 5.67
C ILE A 18 -9.04 -6.82 5.46
N LEU A 19 -8.19 -7.83 5.64
CA LEU A 19 -8.59 -9.21 5.43
C LEU A 19 -9.68 -9.63 6.43
N SER A 20 -9.55 -9.19 7.67
CA SER A 20 -10.54 -9.46 8.69
C SER A 20 -11.89 -8.82 8.34
N TYR A 21 -11.87 -7.58 7.86
CA TYR A 21 -13.09 -6.89 7.43
C TYR A 21 -13.76 -7.62 6.28
N LEU A 22 -12.99 -8.00 5.26
CA LEU A 22 -13.55 -8.67 4.09
C LEU A 22 -14.13 -10.03 4.46
N GLU A 23 -13.48 -10.75 5.36
CA GLU A 23 -13.94 -12.07 5.77
C GLU A 23 -15.18 -12.00 6.62
N HIS A 24 -15.20 -11.12 7.63
CA HIS A 24 -16.26 -11.11 8.64
C HIS A 24 -17.45 -10.23 8.26
N ASN A 25 -17.19 -9.09 7.67
CA ASN A 25 -18.27 -8.13 7.38
C ASN A 25 -18.95 -8.39 6.04
N LEU A 26 -18.19 -8.87 5.05
CA LEU A 26 -18.78 -9.21 3.76
C LEU A 26 -19.11 -10.69 3.65
N THR A 27 -18.68 -11.48 4.61
CA THR A 27 -18.92 -12.93 4.67
C THR A 27 -18.67 -13.64 3.35
N SER A 28 -17.57 -13.28 2.70
CA SER A 28 -17.31 -13.76 1.35
C SER A 28 -15.84 -14.16 1.17
N TYR A 29 -15.62 -15.45 0.98
CA TYR A 29 -14.31 -15.93 0.58
C TYR A 29 -13.87 -15.37 -0.75
N THR A 30 -14.83 -15.10 -1.63
CA THR A 30 -14.54 -14.54 -2.93
C THR A 30 -13.91 -13.16 -2.80
N ALA A 31 -14.42 -12.33 -1.88
CA ALA A 31 -13.86 -11.00 -1.66
C ALA A 31 -12.41 -11.07 -1.17
N VAL A 32 -12.14 -11.98 -0.22
CA VAL A 32 -10.77 -12.16 0.28
C VAL A 32 -9.84 -12.62 -0.83
N ARG A 33 -10.27 -13.62 -1.58
CA ARG A 33 -9.45 -14.16 -2.65
C ARG A 33 -9.19 -13.14 -3.75
N ASN A 34 -10.21 -12.38 -4.13
CA ASN A 34 -10.05 -11.36 -5.16
C ASN A 34 -9.09 -10.27 -4.71
N PHE A 35 -9.19 -9.86 -3.45
CA PHE A 35 -8.29 -8.85 -2.90
C PHE A 35 -6.84 -9.35 -2.91
N LEU A 36 -6.61 -10.58 -2.45
CA LEU A 36 -5.26 -11.13 -2.40
C LEU A 36 -4.67 -11.28 -3.79
N GLU A 37 -5.49 -11.67 -4.78
CA GLU A 37 -5.00 -11.80 -6.15
C GLU A 37 -4.66 -10.44 -6.74
N GLU A 38 -5.50 -9.43 -6.53
CA GLU A 38 -5.21 -8.07 -6.98
C GLU A 38 -3.95 -7.53 -6.32
N LEU A 39 -3.79 -7.79 -5.03
CA LEU A 39 -2.60 -7.37 -4.29
C LEU A 39 -1.35 -8.01 -4.88
N ARG A 40 -1.41 -9.32 -5.15
CA ARG A 40 -0.27 -10.05 -5.72
C ARG A 40 0.13 -9.47 -7.07
N LEU A 41 -0.85 -9.25 -7.95
CA LEU A 41 -0.58 -8.71 -9.28
C LEU A 41 -0.02 -7.30 -9.20
N THR A 42 -0.57 -6.48 -8.32
CA THR A 42 -0.10 -5.11 -8.15
C THR A 42 1.33 -5.09 -7.64
N MET A 43 1.65 -5.93 -6.66
CA MET A 43 3.02 -5.97 -6.13
C MET A 43 4.01 -6.48 -7.16
N GLU A 44 3.62 -7.44 -8.00
CA GLU A 44 4.48 -7.87 -9.10
C GLU A 44 4.76 -6.73 -10.06
N ASN A 45 3.73 -5.97 -10.43
CA ASN A 45 3.90 -4.82 -11.31
C ASN A 45 4.79 -3.76 -10.71
N ILE A 46 4.62 -3.48 -9.41
CA ILE A 46 5.45 -2.48 -8.73
C ILE A 46 6.91 -2.93 -8.73
N CYS A 47 7.16 -4.21 -8.50
CA CYS A 47 8.53 -4.72 -8.47
C CYS A 47 9.20 -4.67 -9.84
N LEU A 48 8.42 -4.81 -10.91
CA LEU A 48 8.95 -4.72 -12.27
C LEU A 48 9.08 -3.27 -12.75
N PHE A 49 8.14 -2.42 -12.39
CA PHE A 49 8.07 -1.03 -12.84
C PHE A 49 7.79 -0.08 -11.68
N PRO A 50 8.75 0.09 -10.76
CA PRO A 50 8.48 0.85 -9.52
C PRO A 50 8.06 2.29 -9.75
N ASN A 51 8.53 2.91 -10.82
CA ASN A 51 8.25 4.32 -11.08
C ASN A 51 7.00 4.57 -11.90
N SER A 52 6.26 3.51 -12.25
CA SER A 52 5.08 3.65 -13.13
C SER A 52 3.83 4.11 -12.38
N TYR A 53 3.82 4.04 -11.06
CA TYR A 53 2.67 4.42 -10.27
C TYR A 53 2.77 5.86 -9.81
N LYS A 54 1.63 6.46 -9.49
CA LYS A 54 1.53 7.89 -9.22
C LYS A 54 2.26 8.27 -7.94
N LEU A 55 3.09 9.32 -8.05
CA LEU A 55 3.75 9.94 -6.90
C LEU A 55 2.75 10.83 -6.17
N ILE A 56 2.71 10.75 -4.85
CA ILE A 56 1.78 11.52 -4.04
C ILE A 56 2.37 12.90 -3.75
N GLN A 57 1.52 13.93 -3.90
CA GLN A 57 1.84 15.30 -3.55
C GLN A 57 0.97 15.69 -2.35
N ASN A 58 1.59 15.81 -1.18
CA ASN A 58 0.86 16.17 0.02
C ASN A 58 1.77 16.85 1.02
N LYS A 59 1.25 17.87 1.70
CA LYS A 59 2.06 18.68 2.63
C LYS A 59 2.57 17.91 3.84
N TYR A 60 1.92 16.79 4.19
CA TYR A 60 2.31 16.00 5.35
C TYR A 60 3.35 14.93 5.04
N ILE A 61 3.64 14.70 3.77
CA ILE A 61 4.56 13.63 3.34
C ILE A 61 5.56 14.13 2.31
N ASN A 62 6.04 15.35 2.47
CA ASN A 62 6.94 15.95 1.48
C ASN A 62 8.40 15.56 1.66
N ASN A 63 8.74 14.80 2.71
CA ASN A 63 10.13 14.41 2.99
C ASN A 63 10.55 13.12 2.30
N ILE A 64 9.58 12.32 1.87
CA ILE A 64 9.83 11.02 1.27
C ILE A 64 8.98 10.90 0.01
N ALA A 65 9.57 10.34 -1.04
CA ALA A 65 8.82 10.06 -2.26
C ALA A 65 7.95 8.82 -2.05
N ILE A 66 6.64 9.04 -1.95
CA ILE A 66 5.68 7.97 -1.73
C ILE A 66 4.78 7.86 -2.96
N ARG A 67 4.59 6.64 -3.42
CA ARG A 67 3.71 6.34 -4.55
C ARG A 67 2.52 5.54 -4.05
N LYS A 68 1.43 5.57 -4.83
CA LYS A 68 0.21 4.87 -4.46
C LYS A 68 -0.28 4.00 -5.60
N ALA A 69 -0.87 2.86 -5.22
CA ALA A 69 -1.50 1.93 -6.15
C ALA A 69 -2.88 1.58 -5.62
N LEU A 70 -3.89 1.59 -6.49
CA LEU A 70 -5.25 1.25 -6.10
C LEU A 70 -5.45 -0.25 -6.19
N ILE A 71 -5.99 -0.85 -5.13
CA ILE A 71 -6.33 -2.26 -5.08
C ILE A 71 -7.77 -2.38 -4.59
N MET A 72 -8.70 -2.58 -5.52
CA MET A 72 -10.12 -2.57 -5.21
C MET A 72 -10.51 -1.24 -4.56
N GLN A 73 -10.98 -1.25 -3.31
CA GLN A 73 -11.37 -0.03 -2.59
C GLN A 73 -10.28 0.46 -1.65
N TYR A 74 -9.07 -0.05 -1.79
CA TYR A 74 -7.97 0.28 -0.90
C TYR A 74 -6.83 0.88 -1.67
N ILE A 75 -5.99 1.63 -0.97
CA ILE A 75 -4.80 2.25 -1.56
C ILE A 75 -3.59 1.71 -0.82
N LEU A 76 -2.63 1.21 -1.60
CA LEU A 76 -1.35 0.76 -1.11
C LEU A 76 -0.35 1.89 -1.29
N TYR A 77 0.37 2.25 -0.23
CA TYR A 77 1.40 3.28 -0.28
C TYR A 77 2.76 2.64 -0.17
N TYR A 78 3.68 3.03 -1.05
CA TYR A 78 5.03 2.45 -1.02
C TYR A 78 6.08 3.50 -1.36
N SER A 79 7.31 3.22 -0.93
CA SER A 79 8.49 3.97 -1.34
C SER A 79 9.48 3.01 -1.99
N ILE A 80 10.44 3.59 -2.71
CA ILE A 80 11.42 2.80 -3.46
C ILE A 80 12.80 3.00 -2.81
N ASP A 81 13.41 1.91 -2.39
CA ASP A 81 14.80 1.91 -1.95
C ASP A 81 15.63 1.39 -3.11
N SER A 82 16.11 2.30 -3.95
CA SER A 82 16.82 1.93 -5.17
C SER A 82 18.21 1.38 -4.88
N ILE A 83 18.79 1.71 -3.74
CA ILE A 83 20.11 1.21 -3.37
C ILE A 83 20.04 -0.28 -3.07
N ASN A 84 19.07 -0.69 -2.28
CA ASN A 84 18.90 -2.09 -1.88
C ASN A 84 17.92 -2.85 -2.77
N LYS A 85 17.39 -2.21 -3.79
CA LYS A 85 16.42 -2.81 -4.72
C LYS A 85 15.21 -3.36 -3.99
N LYS A 86 14.63 -2.54 -3.11
CA LYS A 86 13.46 -2.93 -2.31
C LYS A 86 12.31 -1.97 -2.50
N ILE A 87 11.12 -2.54 -2.52
CA ILE A 87 9.87 -1.78 -2.46
C ILE A 87 9.39 -1.87 -1.01
N ILE A 88 9.27 -0.74 -0.36
CA ILE A 88 8.82 -0.71 1.03
C ILE A 88 7.34 -0.39 1.04
N ILE A 89 6.52 -1.36 1.40
CA ILE A 89 5.06 -1.17 1.53
C ILE A 89 4.84 -0.52 2.88
N ILE A 90 4.43 0.75 2.86
CA ILE A 90 4.40 1.59 4.06
C ILE A 90 3.08 1.46 4.80
N ARG A 91 1.96 1.60 4.09
CA ARG A 91 0.63 1.58 4.67
C ARG A 91 -0.40 1.18 3.63
N PHE A 92 -1.59 0.82 4.12
CA PHE A 92 -2.80 0.70 3.31
C PHE A 92 -3.86 1.61 3.90
N SER A 93 -4.73 2.15 3.06
CA SER A 93 -5.88 2.92 3.54
C SER A 93 -7.08 2.60 2.67
N HIS A 94 -8.28 2.91 3.17
CA HIS A 94 -9.49 2.84 2.36
C HIS A 94 -9.53 4.05 1.44
N SER A 95 -9.98 3.88 0.20
CA SER A 95 -9.95 4.95 -0.80
C SER A 95 -10.86 6.13 -0.42
N GLU A 96 -11.87 5.91 0.43
CA GLU A 96 -12.76 6.96 0.89
C GLU A 96 -12.28 7.68 2.14
N GLN A 97 -11.16 7.23 2.70
CA GLN A 97 -10.59 7.86 3.89
C GLN A 97 -10.04 9.23 3.54
N ASP A 98 -10.21 10.20 4.46
CA ASP A 98 -9.66 11.54 4.29
C ASP A 98 -8.14 11.46 4.17
N ALA A 99 -7.61 11.83 3.01
CA ALA A 99 -6.19 11.68 2.71
C ALA A 99 -5.32 12.53 3.63
N ASP A 100 -5.72 13.78 3.87
CA ASP A 100 -4.93 14.66 4.73
C ASP A 100 -4.86 14.14 6.16
N LYS A 101 -6.00 13.69 6.69
CA LYS A 101 -6.04 13.12 8.03
C LYS A 101 -5.16 11.88 8.11
N PHE A 102 -5.25 11.01 7.11
CA PHE A 102 -4.47 9.79 7.07
C PHE A 102 -2.99 10.09 7.06
N PHE A 103 -2.54 10.97 6.15
CA PHE A 103 -1.13 11.29 6.02
C PHE A 103 -0.59 12.00 7.26
N LYS A 104 -1.42 12.80 7.91
CA LYS A 104 -1.02 13.47 9.14
C LYS A 104 -0.68 12.48 10.24
N THR A 105 -1.38 11.34 10.28
CA THR A 105 -1.15 10.31 11.29
C THR A 105 -0.13 9.27 10.87
N MET A 106 0.31 9.28 9.62
CA MET A 106 1.19 8.26 9.09
C MET A 106 2.58 8.28 9.74
N ASN A 107 3.02 9.44 10.16
CA ASN A 107 4.26 9.61 10.92
C ASN A 107 5.46 8.99 10.23
N ILE A 108 5.61 9.31 8.95
CA ILE A 108 6.65 8.70 8.11
C ILE A 108 8.01 9.39 8.23
N ASN A 109 8.11 10.40 9.07
CA ASN A 109 9.34 11.15 9.24
C ASN A 109 10.35 10.45 10.17
N GLN A 110 10.08 9.25 10.53
CA GLN A 110 10.91 8.53 11.49
C GLN A 110 11.75 7.47 10.87
#